data_ed733180e0521cc932b5fa7c08627bf5
#
_entry.id   ed733180e0521cc932b5fa7c08627bf5
#
_cell.length_a   1.000
_cell.length_b   1.000
_cell.length_c   1.000
_cell.angle_alpha   90.00
_cell.angle_beta   90.00
_cell.angle_gamma   90.00
#
_symmetry.space_group_name_H-M   'P 1'
#
loop_
_entity.id
_entity.type
_entity.pdbx_description
1 polymer ?
#
loop_
_entity_poly.entity_id
_entity_poly.type
_entity_poly.pdbx_seq_one_letter_code
_entity_poly.pdbx_strand_id
1 'polypeptide(L)'
;MSRPVVAVIGAGFSGLLTSLNLLRFSPDIEVRLIERRGVFGRGQAYATGNPRHLLNVRLNNMSAYPDQPHHLAQWLAGQPGWESSDDFITRQSYGAYLSDLLKNTTDRPVDQNRLSLIKGTVLGLSPYDKGWRVELDHERMIEAEAVVLALGNLSPQLPTPLSPDMASSGRFINDPWSALTAVPPSAENLLLIGSSLTMVDTALSLRQPGRRFSALSRRGLLPRSHGAGQMAPARHVFSGSPLSVLRQVRALVANEDWRPIVDDLRYSARRLWASWDMAQRGRFLRHGRSFWDNHRHRLAPAVAREITSLLASEELSVEAGRILGLQRLGDQIEVEIRLRGSHIPIRRTYDAVINCSGPQENVARSPEPLLRQMLGQGLIIPAPLGLGLAIDERGRLKDQRDIAHPHLFAIGPLTRSLFWEATAVPDLREQAVILAQNLLESLEHRAGKLAYSCDS
;
A
#
# COMPACT_ATOMS: atom_id res chain seq x y z
N MET A 1 32.99 9.91 17.27
CA MET A 1 31.62 10.40 17.29
C MET A 1 30.68 9.21 17.21
N SER A 2 29.54 9.19 17.91
CA SER A 2 28.52 8.15 17.77
C SER A 2 27.92 8.23 16.35
N ARG A 3 27.56 7.06 15.78
CA ARG A 3 26.89 7.01 14.47
C ARG A 3 25.51 7.66 14.58
N PRO A 4 25.06 8.45 13.60
CA PRO A 4 23.70 8.97 13.58
C PRO A 4 22.68 7.83 13.48
N VAL A 5 21.60 7.94 14.26
CA VAL A 5 20.52 6.97 14.33
C VAL A 5 19.36 7.40 13.42
N VAL A 6 18.89 6.49 12.58
CA VAL A 6 17.66 6.67 11.78
C VAL A 6 16.60 5.73 12.30
N ALA A 7 15.46 6.27 12.75
CA ALA A 7 14.29 5.50 13.11
C ALA A 7 13.38 5.31 11.89
N VAL A 8 13.13 4.05 11.51
CA VAL A 8 12.20 3.70 10.43
C VAL A 8 10.95 3.07 11.05
N ILE A 9 9.82 3.76 10.95
CA ILE A 9 8.55 3.38 11.58
C ILE A 9 7.69 2.61 10.59
N GLY A 10 7.53 1.32 10.82
CA GLY A 10 6.90 0.34 9.94
C GLY A 10 7.92 -0.50 9.17
N ALA A 11 7.94 -1.81 9.45
CA ALA A 11 8.85 -2.78 8.85
C ALA A 11 8.20 -3.62 7.75
N GLY A 12 7.28 -3.05 6.99
CA GLY A 12 6.82 -3.63 5.74
C GLY A 12 7.84 -3.46 4.62
N PHE A 13 7.44 -3.73 3.38
CA PHE A 13 8.30 -3.66 2.19
C PHE A 13 9.11 -2.34 2.12
N SER A 14 8.42 -1.19 2.21
CA SER A 14 9.08 0.12 2.06
C SER A 14 10.06 0.41 3.19
N GLY A 15 9.70 0.13 4.45
CA GLY A 15 10.58 0.35 5.59
C GLY A 15 11.78 -0.59 5.58
N LEU A 16 11.57 -1.86 5.22
CA LEU A 16 12.67 -2.81 5.02
C LEU A 16 13.66 -2.28 3.98
N LEU A 17 13.19 -1.97 2.76
CA LEU A 17 14.09 -1.55 1.69
C LEU A 17 14.80 -0.23 1.98
N THR A 18 14.12 0.72 2.65
CA THR A 18 14.77 1.95 3.10
C THR A 18 15.91 1.62 4.07
N SER A 19 15.67 0.74 5.06
CA SER A 19 16.68 0.32 6.03
C SER A 19 17.87 -0.37 5.35
N LEU A 20 17.61 -1.30 4.43
CA LEU A 20 18.66 -2.02 3.70
C LEU A 20 19.50 -1.07 2.82
N ASN A 21 18.89 -0.09 2.14
CA ASN A 21 19.60 0.87 1.32
C ASN A 21 20.42 1.85 2.16
N LEU A 22 19.92 2.31 3.31
CA LEU A 22 20.68 3.13 4.25
C LEU A 22 21.97 2.42 4.69
N LEU A 23 21.86 1.16 5.11
CA LEU A 23 23.02 0.35 5.53
C LEU A 23 23.99 0.06 4.37
N ARG A 24 23.46 -0.08 3.15
CA ARG A 24 24.25 -0.32 1.93
C ARG A 24 25.03 0.89 1.49
N PHE A 25 24.45 2.09 1.60
CA PHE A 25 25.05 3.32 1.09
C PHE A 25 25.97 4.04 2.09
N SER A 26 25.82 3.78 3.40
CA SER A 26 26.67 4.38 4.42
C SER A 26 27.09 3.34 5.47
N PRO A 27 28.40 3.23 5.79
CA PRO A 27 28.89 2.41 6.89
C PRO A 27 28.69 3.08 8.26
N ASP A 28 28.47 4.41 8.27
CA ASP A 28 28.50 5.24 9.47
C ASP A 28 27.10 5.62 9.97
N ILE A 29 26.11 4.75 9.78
CA ILE A 29 24.74 4.97 10.23
C ILE A 29 24.22 3.78 11.03
N GLU A 30 23.32 4.06 11.99
CA GLU A 30 22.53 3.06 12.68
C GLU A 30 21.05 3.17 12.31
N VAL A 31 20.39 2.05 12.11
CA VAL A 31 18.97 1.97 11.77
C VAL A 31 18.19 1.27 12.90
N ARG A 32 17.15 1.93 13.39
CA ARG A 32 16.15 1.37 14.30
C ARG A 32 14.87 1.08 13.52
N LEU A 33 14.69 -0.18 13.09
CA LEU A 33 13.51 -0.60 12.35
C LEU A 33 12.42 -1.04 13.33
N ILE A 34 11.30 -0.30 13.37
CA ILE A 34 10.25 -0.45 14.38
C ILE A 34 9.02 -1.09 13.76
N GLU A 35 8.47 -2.15 14.37
CA GLU A 35 7.27 -2.84 13.87
C GLU A 35 6.34 -3.28 15.01
N ARG A 36 5.09 -2.83 14.97
CA ARG A 36 4.09 -3.11 16.01
C ARG A 36 3.74 -4.58 16.16
N ARG A 37 3.69 -5.34 15.07
CA ARG A 37 3.33 -6.77 15.08
C ARG A 37 4.53 -7.68 15.38
N GLY A 38 5.76 -7.16 15.33
CA GLY A 38 6.99 -7.94 15.49
C GLY A 38 7.28 -8.89 14.31
N VAL A 39 6.62 -8.69 13.15
CA VAL A 39 6.87 -9.42 11.90
C VAL A 39 7.54 -8.49 10.91
N PHE A 40 8.85 -8.58 10.84
CA PHE A 40 9.67 -7.68 10.04
C PHE A 40 9.79 -8.15 8.58
N GLY A 41 9.82 -7.20 7.64
CA GLY A 41 10.03 -7.41 6.21
C GLY A 41 8.76 -7.64 5.40
N ARG A 42 7.82 -8.43 5.89
CA ARG A 42 6.65 -8.87 5.12
C ARG A 42 5.54 -7.83 5.03
N GLY A 43 5.34 -7.03 6.10
CA GLY A 43 4.19 -6.14 6.20
C GLY A 43 2.86 -6.90 6.05
N GLN A 44 1.78 -6.17 5.82
CA GLN A 44 0.45 -6.78 5.65
C GLN A 44 0.29 -7.51 4.31
N ALA A 45 0.91 -6.98 3.25
CA ALA A 45 0.71 -7.47 1.89
C ALA A 45 1.32 -8.87 1.63
N TYR A 46 2.38 -9.23 2.36
CA TYR A 46 3.17 -10.45 2.13
C TYR A 46 3.22 -11.38 3.35
N ALA A 47 2.41 -11.11 4.38
CA ALA A 47 2.29 -11.95 5.57
C ALA A 47 1.25 -13.07 5.42
N THR A 48 0.51 -13.14 4.32
CA THR A 48 -0.49 -14.17 4.09
C THR A 48 0.14 -15.56 3.90
N GLY A 49 -0.46 -16.57 4.51
CA GLY A 49 -0.13 -17.98 4.28
C GLY A 49 -0.99 -18.66 3.20
N ASN A 50 -1.91 -17.94 2.55
CA ASN A 50 -2.79 -18.53 1.54
C ASN A 50 -2.07 -18.67 0.19
N PRO A 51 -1.87 -19.88 -0.33
CA PRO A 51 -1.17 -20.10 -1.60
C PRO A 51 -1.94 -19.59 -2.83
N ARG A 52 -3.24 -19.30 -2.70
CA ARG A 52 -4.02 -18.70 -3.79
C ARG A 52 -3.78 -17.20 -3.96
N HIS A 53 -3.12 -16.55 -3.00
CA HIS A 53 -2.78 -15.13 -3.10
C HIS A 53 -1.54 -14.94 -3.97
N LEU A 54 -1.74 -14.88 -5.27
CA LEU A 54 -0.68 -14.55 -6.22
C LEU A 54 -0.39 -13.05 -6.22
N LEU A 55 0.84 -12.71 -6.58
CA LEU A 55 1.20 -11.34 -6.91
C LEU A 55 0.48 -10.91 -8.18
N ASN A 56 0.17 -9.62 -8.27
CA ASN A 56 -0.45 -8.99 -9.42
C ASN A 56 0.58 -8.30 -10.35
N VAL A 57 1.86 -8.52 -10.08
CA VAL A 57 3.00 -8.03 -10.88
C VAL A 57 3.84 -9.25 -11.25
N ARG A 58 4.34 -9.26 -12.50
CA ARG A 58 5.18 -10.36 -12.98
C ARG A 58 6.51 -10.41 -12.25
N LEU A 59 7.04 -11.61 -12.08
CA LEU A 59 8.28 -11.95 -11.40
C LEU A 59 9.45 -11.01 -11.78
N ASN A 60 9.65 -10.76 -13.07
CA ASN A 60 10.76 -9.95 -13.58
C ASN A 60 10.75 -8.48 -13.09
N ASN A 61 9.62 -8.01 -12.56
CA ASN A 61 9.48 -6.67 -12.02
C ASN A 61 9.44 -6.63 -10.48
N MET A 62 9.72 -7.75 -9.81
CA MET A 62 9.53 -7.91 -8.37
C MET A 62 10.84 -7.99 -7.57
N SER A 63 12.01 -7.83 -8.22
CA SER A 63 13.27 -7.71 -7.47
C SER A 63 13.20 -6.56 -6.46
N ALA A 64 13.75 -6.76 -5.27
CA ALA A 64 13.87 -5.73 -4.23
C ALA A 64 14.85 -4.61 -4.62
N TYR A 65 15.82 -4.91 -5.48
CA TYR A 65 16.88 -4.00 -5.89
C TYR A 65 16.69 -3.57 -7.35
N PRO A 66 16.56 -2.25 -7.66
CA PRO A 66 16.41 -1.78 -9.03
C PRO A 66 17.64 -2.06 -9.90
N ASP A 67 18.85 -2.02 -9.32
CA ASP A 67 20.12 -2.31 -9.96
C ASP A 67 20.43 -3.82 -10.12
N GLN A 68 19.59 -4.69 -9.55
CA GLN A 68 19.71 -6.14 -9.64
C GLN A 68 18.36 -6.76 -10.06
N PRO A 69 17.89 -6.56 -11.29
CA PRO A 69 16.54 -6.96 -11.71
C PRO A 69 16.28 -8.46 -11.62
N HIS A 70 17.31 -9.28 -11.69
CA HIS A 70 17.22 -10.75 -11.60
C HIS A 70 17.39 -11.33 -10.20
N HIS A 71 17.62 -10.50 -9.16
CA HIS A 71 17.92 -10.99 -7.81
C HIS A 71 16.82 -11.88 -7.23
N LEU A 72 15.54 -11.55 -7.43
CA LEU A 72 14.43 -12.41 -6.99
C LEU A 72 14.42 -13.75 -7.74
N ALA A 73 14.63 -13.74 -9.06
CA ALA A 73 14.67 -14.97 -9.85
C ALA A 73 15.83 -15.87 -9.44
N GLN A 74 16.99 -15.30 -9.15
CA GLN A 74 18.16 -16.04 -8.62
C GLN A 74 17.86 -16.65 -7.24
N TRP A 75 17.22 -15.89 -6.35
CA TRP A 75 16.81 -16.39 -5.04
C TRP A 75 15.83 -17.56 -5.17
N LEU A 76 14.82 -17.43 -6.05
CA LEU A 76 13.82 -18.47 -6.29
C LEU A 76 14.44 -19.76 -6.87
N ALA A 77 15.42 -19.64 -7.76
CA ALA A 77 16.11 -20.79 -8.34
C ALA A 77 16.81 -21.67 -7.27
N GLY A 78 17.13 -21.10 -6.10
CA GLY A 78 17.65 -21.83 -4.94
C GLY A 78 16.57 -22.43 -4.02
N GLN A 79 15.27 -22.22 -4.30
CA GLN A 79 14.21 -22.72 -3.44
C GLN A 79 13.72 -24.10 -3.88
N PRO A 80 13.41 -25.02 -2.94
CA PRO A 80 12.86 -26.32 -3.27
C PRO A 80 11.52 -26.21 -4.02
N GLY A 81 11.36 -27.01 -5.09
CA GLY A 81 10.12 -27.08 -5.85
C GLY A 81 9.80 -25.86 -6.73
N TRP A 82 10.77 -24.96 -6.95
CA TRP A 82 10.61 -23.84 -7.86
C TRP A 82 10.69 -24.30 -9.33
N GLU A 83 9.69 -23.94 -10.13
CA GLU A 83 9.68 -24.14 -11.56
C GLU A 83 9.79 -22.78 -12.28
N SER A 84 10.73 -22.65 -13.20
CA SER A 84 11.05 -21.39 -13.89
C SER A 84 9.96 -20.87 -14.85
N SER A 85 8.87 -21.63 -15.01
CA SER A 85 7.74 -21.29 -15.88
C SER A 85 6.74 -20.31 -15.27
N ASP A 86 6.83 -20.04 -13.96
CA ASP A 86 5.87 -19.20 -13.25
C ASP A 86 6.14 -17.71 -13.45
N ASP A 87 5.26 -17.05 -14.20
CA ASP A 87 5.29 -15.60 -14.39
C ASP A 87 4.84 -14.84 -13.09
N PHE A 88 4.05 -15.48 -12.22
CA PHE A 88 3.46 -14.91 -11.01
C PHE A 88 3.68 -15.84 -9.81
N ILE A 89 4.33 -15.34 -8.79
CA ILE A 89 4.59 -16.08 -7.55
C ILE A 89 3.56 -15.74 -6.47
N THR A 90 3.49 -16.57 -5.44
CA THR A 90 2.63 -16.32 -4.28
C THR A 90 3.15 -15.15 -3.45
N ARG A 91 2.25 -14.45 -2.77
CA ARG A 91 2.63 -13.43 -1.78
C ARG A 91 3.45 -14.02 -0.63
N GLN A 92 3.20 -15.30 -0.29
CA GLN A 92 3.96 -16.04 0.72
C GLN A 92 5.44 -16.21 0.30
N SER A 93 5.71 -16.68 -0.93
CA SER A 93 7.07 -16.82 -1.47
C SER A 93 7.81 -15.49 -1.51
N TYR A 94 7.09 -14.43 -1.92
CA TYR A 94 7.67 -13.09 -1.88
C TYR A 94 7.98 -12.62 -0.45
N GLY A 95 7.11 -12.91 0.51
CA GLY A 95 7.34 -12.65 1.92
C GLY A 95 8.54 -13.41 2.49
N ALA A 96 8.78 -14.65 2.05
CA ALA A 96 9.97 -15.41 2.41
C ALA A 96 11.24 -14.75 1.84
N TYR A 97 11.22 -14.34 0.57
CA TYR A 97 12.30 -13.57 -0.05
C TYR A 97 12.67 -12.32 0.77
N LEU A 98 11.69 -11.51 1.16
CA LEU A 98 11.93 -10.32 1.97
C LEU A 98 12.49 -10.64 3.36
N SER A 99 12.04 -11.74 3.97
CA SER A 99 12.57 -12.20 5.26
C SER A 99 14.02 -12.65 5.15
N ASP A 100 14.39 -13.32 4.06
CA ASP A 100 15.76 -13.72 3.82
C ASP A 100 16.69 -12.53 3.54
N LEU A 101 16.20 -11.49 2.84
CA LEU A 101 16.96 -10.24 2.69
C LEU A 101 17.29 -9.60 4.04
N LEU A 102 16.30 -9.55 4.94
CA LEU A 102 16.52 -9.03 6.29
C LEU A 102 17.50 -9.89 7.06
N LYS A 103 17.29 -11.21 7.08
CA LYS A 103 18.17 -12.17 7.77
C LYS A 103 19.61 -12.07 7.28
N ASN A 104 19.81 -12.11 5.96
CA ASN A 104 21.15 -11.98 5.37
C ASN A 104 21.83 -10.65 5.76
N THR A 105 21.08 -9.60 6.02
CA THR A 105 21.64 -8.33 6.50
C THR A 105 21.97 -8.39 7.99
N THR A 106 21.08 -8.92 8.84
CA THR A 106 21.35 -9.06 10.28
C THR A 106 22.47 -10.04 10.59
N ASP A 107 22.68 -11.05 9.74
CA ASP A 107 23.72 -12.05 9.92
C ASP A 107 25.11 -11.56 9.48
N ARG A 108 25.21 -10.45 8.73
CA ARG A 108 26.49 -9.86 8.35
C ARG A 108 27.17 -9.19 9.55
N PRO A 109 28.42 -9.54 9.89
CA PRO A 109 29.11 -8.97 11.06
C PRO A 109 29.16 -7.45 11.05
N VAL A 110 29.32 -6.86 9.88
CA VAL A 110 29.37 -5.38 9.71
C VAL A 110 28.05 -4.69 10.05
N ASP A 111 26.92 -5.37 9.99
CA ASP A 111 25.59 -4.82 10.23
C ASP A 111 24.98 -5.21 11.59
N GLN A 112 25.55 -6.17 12.30
CA GLN A 112 25.01 -6.66 13.58
C GLN A 112 24.77 -5.55 14.63
N ASN A 113 25.63 -4.53 14.66
CA ASN A 113 25.51 -3.38 15.56
C ASN A 113 24.90 -2.14 14.89
N ARG A 114 24.46 -2.26 13.64
CA ARG A 114 23.95 -1.13 12.84
C ARG A 114 22.44 -1.24 12.58
N LEU A 115 21.87 -2.43 12.64
CA LEU A 115 20.44 -2.67 12.46
C LEU A 115 19.83 -3.24 13.75
N SER A 116 18.92 -2.50 14.34
CA SER A 116 18.13 -2.98 15.47
C SER A 116 16.67 -3.17 15.07
N LEU A 117 16.14 -4.36 15.32
CA LEU A 117 14.73 -4.70 15.09
C LEU A 117 13.96 -4.49 16.40
N ILE A 118 13.03 -3.54 16.42
CA ILE A 118 12.31 -3.13 17.63
C ILE A 118 10.83 -3.44 17.47
N LYS A 119 10.33 -4.38 18.25
CA LYS A 119 8.90 -4.60 18.37
C LYS A 119 8.28 -3.54 19.25
N GLY A 120 7.32 -2.78 18.75
CA GLY A 120 6.60 -1.75 19.50
C GLY A 120 5.70 -0.92 18.62
N THR A 121 4.68 -0.33 19.23
CA THR A 121 3.79 0.64 18.58
C THR A 121 4.29 2.05 18.87
N VAL A 122 4.58 2.81 17.82
CA VAL A 122 4.93 4.23 17.99
C VAL A 122 3.65 5.02 18.20
N LEU A 123 3.59 5.76 19.30
CA LEU A 123 2.43 6.54 19.72
C LEU A 123 2.59 8.03 19.45
N GLY A 124 3.85 8.52 19.48
CA GLY A 124 4.14 9.93 19.31
C GLY A 124 5.53 10.20 18.75
N LEU A 125 5.71 11.41 18.26
CA LEU A 125 6.96 11.96 17.77
C LEU A 125 7.06 13.42 18.20
N SER A 126 8.19 13.80 18.79
CA SER A 126 8.46 15.17 19.19
C SER A 126 9.89 15.60 18.82
N PRO A 127 10.12 16.88 18.49
CA PRO A 127 11.45 17.41 18.34
C PRO A 127 12.26 17.25 19.63
N TYR A 128 13.51 16.84 19.55
CA TYR A 128 14.39 16.67 20.69
C TYR A 128 15.83 16.97 20.31
N ASP A 129 16.47 17.87 21.02
CA ASP A 129 17.83 18.37 20.69
C ASP A 129 17.96 18.71 19.20
N LYS A 130 18.77 17.96 18.49
CA LYS A 130 19.00 18.14 17.04
C LYS A 130 18.26 17.10 16.19
N GLY A 131 17.36 16.32 16.76
CA GLY A 131 16.64 15.24 16.08
C GLY A 131 15.22 15.07 16.58
N TRP A 132 14.86 13.84 16.81
CA TRP A 132 13.52 13.41 17.14
C TRP A 132 13.53 12.45 18.32
N ARG A 133 12.56 12.58 19.19
CA ARG A 133 12.22 11.57 20.20
C ARG A 133 10.99 10.81 19.71
N VAL A 134 11.15 9.49 19.58
CA VAL A 134 10.11 8.55 19.14
C VAL A 134 9.55 7.86 20.39
N GLU A 135 8.27 8.09 20.67
CA GLU A 135 7.56 7.51 21.80
C GLU A 135 6.88 6.21 21.40
N LEU A 136 7.22 5.12 22.09
CA LEU A 136 6.62 3.82 21.88
C LEU A 136 5.67 3.46 23.02
N ASP A 137 4.91 2.39 22.83
CA ASP A 137 4.17 1.72 23.89
C ASP A 137 5.08 1.33 25.08
N HIS A 138 4.48 1.13 26.24
CA HIS A 138 5.19 0.79 27.48
C HIS A 138 6.27 1.83 27.88
N GLU A 139 6.01 3.12 27.65
CA GLU A 139 6.86 4.25 28.04
C GLU A 139 8.29 4.21 27.51
N ARG A 140 8.54 3.45 26.45
CA ARG A 140 9.85 3.36 25.80
C ARG A 140 10.07 4.56 24.88
N MET A 141 11.30 5.05 24.87
CA MET A 141 11.72 6.18 24.06
C MET A 141 12.94 5.82 23.21
N ILE A 142 12.97 6.34 21.98
CA ILE A 142 14.13 6.23 21.08
C ILE A 142 14.46 7.63 20.60
N GLU A 143 15.72 8.00 20.70
CA GLU A 143 16.25 9.22 20.12
C GLU A 143 16.86 8.90 18.75
N ALA A 144 16.59 9.74 17.76
CA ALA A 144 17.05 9.55 16.40
C ALA A 144 17.30 10.89 15.71
N GLU A 145 18.37 10.98 14.93
CA GLU A 145 18.67 12.16 14.12
C GLU A 145 17.69 12.34 12.96
N ALA A 146 17.18 11.23 12.42
CA ALA A 146 16.17 11.28 11.36
C ALA A 146 15.09 10.20 11.57
N VAL A 147 13.90 10.47 11.05
CA VAL A 147 12.75 9.56 11.11
C VAL A 147 12.14 9.35 9.73
N VAL A 148 11.79 8.10 9.41
CA VAL A 148 11.08 7.73 8.19
C VAL A 148 9.74 7.09 8.54
N LEU A 149 8.63 7.67 8.09
CA LEU A 149 7.31 7.09 8.19
C LEU A 149 7.09 6.11 7.03
N ALA A 150 7.15 4.81 7.32
CA ALA A 150 6.91 3.72 6.36
C ALA A 150 5.65 2.91 6.75
N LEU A 151 4.56 3.61 7.13
CA LEU A 151 3.37 3.01 7.75
C LEU A 151 2.54 2.12 6.81
N GLY A 152 2.85 2.13 5.52
CA GLY A 152 2.11 1.36 4.52
C GLY A 152 0.66 1.85 4.33
N ASN A 153 -0.23 0.91 4.03
CA ASN A 153 -1.65 1.20 3.86
C ASN A 153 -2.34 1.38 5.22
N LEU A 154 -3.09 2.46 5.35
CA LEU A 154 -3.94 2.70 6.52
C LEU A 154 -5.22 1.85 6.45
N SER A 155 -5.82 1.57 7.60
CA SER A 155 -7.06 0.80 7.70
C SER A 155 -8.17 1.40 6.83
N PRO A 156 -9.03 0.58 6.21
CA PRO A 156 -10.13 1.07 5.38
C PRO A 156 -11.06 2.03 6.13
N GLN A 157 -11.59 3.01 5.40
CA GLN A 157 -12.63 3.88 5.94
C GLN A 157 -13.94 3.10 6.07
N LEU A 158 -14.65 3.33 7.17
CA LEU A 158 -16.02 2.81 7.33
C LEU A 158 -16.92 3.36 6.22
N PRO A 159 -17.76 2.52 5.60
CA PRO A 159 -18.66 2.94 4.51
C PRO A 159 -19.76 3.89 4.99
N THR A 160 -20.19 3.70 6.23
CA THR A 160 -21.13 4.54 7.00
C THR A 160 -20.71 4.54 8.46
N PRO A 161 -21.15 5.49 9.29
CA PRO A 161 -21.00 5.35 10.74
C PRO A 161 -21.65 4.05 11.23
N LEU A 162 -20.93 3.30 12.06
CA LEU A 162 -21.46 2.08 12.68
C LEU A 162 -22.05 2.41 14.04
N SER A 163 -23.20 1.82 14.35
CA SER A 163 -23.74 1.84 15.70
C SER A 163 -22.87 0.95 16.63
N PRO A 164 -22.86 1.20 17.95
CA PRO A 164 -22.09 0.40 18.90
C PRO A 164 -22.41 -1.10 18.86
N ASP A 165 -23.67 -1.47 18.72
CA ASP A 165 -24.15 -2.84 18.59
C ASP A 165 -23.67 -3.51 17.29
N MET A 166 -23.58 -2.75 16.19
CA MET A 166 -23.00 -3.22 14.95
C MET A 166 -21.49 -3.46 15.08
N ALA A 167 -20.77 -2.50 15.69
CA ALA A 167 -19.33 -2.61 15.89
C ALA A 167 -18.95 -3.82 16.77
N SER A 168 -19.78 -4.13 17.79
CA SER A 168 -19.57 -5.25 18.72
C SER A 168 -20.12 -6.59 18.21
N SER A 169 -20.89 -6.61 17.12
CA SER A 169 -21.55 -7.82 16.60
C SER A 169 -20.58 -8.92 16.13
N GLY A 170 -19.33 -8.56 15.79
CA GLY A 170 -18.37 -9.44 15.12
C GLY A 170 -18.76 -9.82 13.68
N ARG A 171 -19.88 -9.29 13.16
CA ARG A 171 -20.39 -9.56 11.81
C ARG A 171 -19.94 -8.52 10.78
N PHE A 172 -19.56 -7.32 11.22
CA PHE A 172 -18.93 -6.32 10.38
C PHE A 172 -17.40 -6.36 10.56
N ILE A 173 -16.70 -6.75 9.51
CA ILE A 173 -15.24 -6.94 9.53
C ILE A 173 -14.59 -5.82 8.73
N ASN A 174 -13.98 -4.85 9.42
CA ASN A 174 -13.34 -3.70 8.78
C ASN A 174 -11.96 -4.02 8.21
N ASP A 175 -11.23 -4.95 8.83
CA ASP A 175 -9.94 -5.42 8.31
C ASP A 175 -10.15 -6.73 7.52
N PRO A 176 -10.12 -6.70 6.17
CA PRO A 176 -10.36 -7.89 5.36
C PRO A 176 -9.31 -8.99 5.57
N TRP A 177 -8.12 -8.64 6.08
CA TRP A 177 -7.06 -9.61 6.36
C TRP A 177 -7.34 -10.45 7.63
N SER A 178 -8.20 -9.96 8.52
CA SER A 178 -8.69 -10.73 9.66
C SER A 178 -9.91 -11.60 9.33
N ALA A 179 -10.48 -11.50 8.13
CA ALA A 179 -11.75 -12.14 7.75
C ALA A 179 -11.70 -13.68 7.89
N LEU A 180 -10.57 -14.33 7.63
CA LEU A 180 -10.44 -15.78 7.76
C LEU A 180 -10.73 -16.29 9.17
N THR A 181 -10.36 -15.52 10.19
CA THR A 181 -10.58 -15.87 11.59
C THR A 181 -11.84 -15.26 12.19
N ALA A 182 -12.33 -14.17 11.59
CA ALA A 182 -13.47 -13.40 12.10
C ALA A 182 -14.81 -13.84 11.51
N VAL A 183 -14.84 -14.34 10.26
CA VAL A 183 -16.08 -14.82 9.64
C VAL A 183 -16.47 -16.17 10.23
N PRO A 184 -17.69 -16.31 10.79
CA PRO A 184 -18.15 -17.61 11.29
C PRO A 184 -18.14 -18.68 10.20
N PRO A 185 -17.73 -19.91 10.52
CA PRO A 185 -17.76 -21.02 9.55
C PRO A 185 -19.16 -21.27 8.95
N SER A 186 -20.22 -21.04 9.74
CA SER A 186 -21.63 -21.19 9.34
C SER A 186 -22.16 -20.06 8.46
N ALA A 187 -21.40 -18.98 8.26
CA ALA A 187 -21.84 -17.87 7.42
C ALA A 187 -21.81 -18.27 5.94
N GLU A 188 -22.95 -18.21 5.27
CA GLU A 188 -23.13 -18.60 3.88
C GLU A 188 -23.22 -17.41 2.94
N ASN A 189 -23.90 -16.34 3.33
CA ASN A 189 -24.14 -15.15 2.50
C ASN A 189 -23.28 -13.98 2.98
N LEU A 190 -22.26 -13.63 2.23
CA LEU A 190 -21.31 -12.57 2.61
C LEU A 190 -21.41 -11.37 1.67
N LEU A 191 -21.43 -10.15 2.24
CA LEU A 191 -21.24 -8.93 1.46
C LEU A 191 -19.79 -8.49 1.53
N LEU A 192 -19.19 -8.28 0.36
CA LEU A 192 -17.85 -7.69 0.18
C LEU A 192 -17.99 -6.26 -0.33
N ILE A 193 -17.61 -5.27 0.49
CA ILE A 193 -17.67 -3.85 0.11
C ILE A 193 -16.44 -3.49 -0.70
N GLY A 194 -16.61 -3.34 -2.01
CA GLY A 194 -15.52 -3.17 -2.97
C GLY A 194 -15.45 -4.33 -3.95
N SER A 195 -14.83 -4.11 -5.11
CA SER A 195 -14.74 -5.11 -6.18
C SER A 195 -13.34 -5.19 -6.80
N SER A 196 -12.30 -4.74 -6.06
CA SER A 196 -10.91 -4.75 -6.50
C SER A 196 -10.14 -5.97 -5.94
N LEU A 197 -8.81 -5.94 -5.99
CA LEU A 197 -7.94 -7.06 -5.58
C LEU A 197 -8.18 -7.55 -4.15
N THR A 198 -8.48 -6.65 -3.20
CA THR A 198 -8.80 -7.06 -1.82
C THR A 198 -10.05 -7.95 -1.77
N MET A 199 -11.08 -7.60 -2.54
CA MET A 199 -12.29 -8.43 -2.64
C MET A 199 -11.93 -9.81 -3.24
N VAL A 200 -11.11 -9.85 -4.28
CA VAL A 200 -10.66 -11.09 -4.90
C VAL A 200 -9.92 -11.98 -3.90
N ASP A 201 -8.92 -11.44 -3.21
CA ASP A 201 -8.15 -12.17 -2.19
C ASP A 201 -9.07 -12.69 -1.06
N THR A 202 -10.03 -11.86 -0.63
CA THR A 202 -11.01 -12.22 0.42
C THR A 202 -11.96 -13.34 -0.03
N ALA A 203 -12.53 -13.24 -1.23
CA ALA A 203 -13.41 -14.26 -1.79
C ALA A 203 -12.68 -15.61 -1.93
N LEU A 204 -11.47 -15.61 -2.48
CA LEU A 204 -10.65 -16.82 -2.60
C LEU A 204 -10.26 -17.43 -1.25
N SER A 205 -10.03 -16.59 -0.24
CA SER A 205 -9.67 -17.04 1.11
C SER A 205 -10.85 -17.67 1.84
N LEU A 206 -12.04 -17.12 1.64
CA LEU A 206 -13.25 -17.54 2.36
C LEU A 206 -14.08 -18.56 1.57
N ARG A 207 -13.66 -18.96 0.37
CA ARG A 207 -14.40 -19.91 -0.45
C ARG A 207 -14.57 -21.26 0.25
N GLN A 208 -15.81 -21.70 0.35
CA GLN A 208 -16.20 -23.02 0.84
C GLN A 208 -17.52 -23.44 0.21
N PRO A 209 -17.88 -24.75 0.20
CA PRO A 209 -19.15 -25.23 -0.33
C PRO A 209 -20.36 -24.50 0.31
N GLY A 210 -21.32 -24.07 -0.51
CA GLY A 210 -22.53 -23.37 -0.08
C GLY A 210 -22.36 -21.86 0.17
N ARG A 211 -21.14 -21.35 0.27
CA ARG A 211 -20.89 -19.92 0.52
C ARG A 211 -21.06 -19.08 -0.73
N ARG A 212 -21.80 -17.99 -0.60
CA ARG A 212 -22.05 -17.01 -1.66
C ARG A 212 -21.50 -15.65 -1.29
N PHE A 213 -20.97 -14.93 -2.28
CA PHE A 213 -20.40 -13.60 -2.14
C PHE A 213 -21.18 -12.61 -3.00
N SER A 214 -21.59 -11.51 -2.39
CA SER A 214 -22.09 -10.33 -3.10
C SER A 214 -21.05 -9.22 -3.01
N ALA A 215 -20.42 -8.84 -4.12
CA ALA A 215 -19.48 -7.73 -4.14
C ALA A 215 -20.20 -6.45 -4.61
N LEU A 216 -20.14 -5.40 -3.79
CA LEU A 216 -20.78 -4.12 -4.08
C LEU A 216 -19.74 -3.01 -4.18
N SER A 217 -19.69 -2.32 -5.31
CA SER A 217 -18.84 -1.13 -5.47
C SER A 217 -19.56 -0.03 -6.24
N ARG A 218 -19.04 1.20 -6.19
CA ARG A 218 -19.67 2.35 -6.87
C ARG A 218 -19.88 2.15 -8.38
N ARG A 219 -19.10 1.29 -9.02
CA ARG A 219 -19.10 1.08 -10.48
C ARG A 219 -19.25 -0.38 -10.91
N GLY A 220 -19.18 -1.35 -10.01
CA GLY A 220 -19.24 -2.79 -10.31
C GLY A 220 -18.10 -3.27 -11.23
N LEU A 221 -16.93 -2.65 -11.18
CA LEU A 221 -15.80 -3.00 -12.03
C LEU A 221 -14.91 -4.04 -11.35
N LEU A 222 -14.58 -5.09 -12.06
CA LEU A 222 -13.60 -6.10 -11.64
C LEU A 222 -12.22 -5.84 -12.26
N PRO A 223 -11.13 -6.15 -11.55
CA PRO A 223 -9.78 -6.11 -12.11
C PRO A 223 -9.68 -6.98 -13.37
N ARG A 224 -9.01 -6.47 -14.39
CA ARG A 224 -8.79 -7.21 -15.64
C ARG A 224 -7.67 -8.25 -15.46
N SER A 225 -7.67 -9.28 -16.29
CA SER A 225 -6.58 -10.26 -16.34
C SER A 225 -5.37 -9.72 -17.09
N HIS A 226 -4.18 -10.16 -16.65
CA HIS A 226 -2.98 -10.06 -17.48
C HIS A 226 -3.16 -10.83 -18.80
N GLY A 227 -2.49 -10.35 -19.85
CA GLY A 227 -2.35 -11.09 -21.11
C GLY A 227 -1.24 -12.13 -21.04
N ALA A 228 -1.13 -12.96 -22.08
CA ALA A 228 0.02 -13.84 -22.28
C ALA A 228 1.28 -13.02 -22.66
N GLY A 229 2.46 -13.56 -22.36
CA GLY A 229 3.75 -12.97 -22.74
C GLY A 229 4.27 -11.90 -21.79
N GLN A 230 5.50 -11.47 -22.01
CA GLN A 230 6.19 -10.44 -21.21
C GLN A 230 5.76 -9.03 -21.63
N MET A 231 5.96 -8.06 -20.75
CA MET A 231 5.80 -6.64 -21.10
C MET A 231 6.82 -6.24 -22.14
N ALA A 232 6.34 -5.66 -23.24
CA ALA A 232 7.20 -5.03 -24.24
C ALA A 232 7.75 -3.69 -23.72
N PRO A 233 8.88 -3.20 -24.27
CA PRO A 233 9.33 -1.82 -24.00
C PRO A 233 8.25 -0.80 -24.38
N ALA A 234 8.20 0.32 -23.64
CA ALA A 234 7.24 1.39 -23.88
C ALA A 234 7.39 1.97 -25.30
N ARG A 235 6.26 2.05 -26.01
CA ARG A 235 6.17 2.56 -27.39
C ARG A 235 5.54 3.95 -27.44
N HIS A 236 4.64 4.24 -26.49
CA HIS A 236 3.83 5.44 -26.51
C HIS A 236 4.15 6.35 -25.33
N VAL A 237 4.19 7.64 -25.60
CA VAL A 237 4.38 8.69 -24.59
C VAL A 237 3.12 9.54 -24.53
N PHE A 238 2.51 9.62 -23.35
CA PHE A 238 1.27 10.36 -23.14
C PHE A 238 1.55 11.75 -22.57
N SER A 239 0.74 12.74 -22.97
CA SER A 239 0.86 14.13 -22.50
C SER A 239 -0.47 14.86 -22.50
N GLY A 240 -0.50 16.01 -21.79
CA GLY A 240 -1.67 16.88 -21.72
C GLY A 240 -2.63 16.56 -20.57
N SER A 241 -3.83 17.13 -20.61
CA SER A 241 -4.84 16.99 -19.58
C SER A 241 -5.38 15.56 -19.44
N PRO A 242 -6.04 15.19 -18.34
CA PRO A 242 -6.66 13.87 -18.19
C PRO A 242 -7.60 13.49 -19.34
N LEU A 243 -8.34 14.45 -19.88
CA LEU A 243 -9.21 14.21 -21.04
C LEU A 243 -8.41 13.97 -22.33
N SER A 244 -7.33 14.72 -22.54
CA SER A 244 -6.42 14.52 -23.68
C SER A 244 -5.80 13.14 -23.64
N VAL A 245 -5.27 12.71 -22.49
CA VAL A 245 -4.71 11.37 -22.28
C VAL A 245 -5.75 10.28 -22.57
N LEU A 246 -6.99 10.44 -22.07
CA LEU A 246 -8.07 9.49 -22.36
C LEU A 246 -8.36 9.37 -23.86
N ARG A 247 -8.33 10.48 -24.59
CA ARG A 247 -8.53 10.48 -26.06
C ARG A 247 -7.40 9.76 -26.79
N GLN A 248 -6.13 10.00 -26.37
CA GLN A 248 -4.97 9.30 -26.91
C GLN A 248 -5.08 7.78 -26.67
N VAL A 249 -5.37 7.37 -25.45
CA VAL A 249 -5.58 5.95 -25.13
C VAL A 249 -6.69 5.33 -25.99
N ARG A 250 -7.85 5.99 -26.11
CA ARG A 250 -8.96 5.49 -26.92
C ARG A 250 -8.62 5.35 -28.40
N ALA A 251 -7.85 6.26 -28.96
CA ALA A 251 -7.41 6.19 -30.35
C ALA A 251 -6.49 4.99 -30.59
N LEU A 252 -5.59 4.70 -29.65
CA LEU A 252 -4.68 3.57 -29.75
C LEU A 252 -5.41 2.22 -29.60
N VAL A 253 -6.26 2.09 -28.57
CA VAL A 253 -6.98 0.84 -28.29
C VAL A 253 -8.04 0.49 -29.35
N ALA A 254 -8.36 1.39 -30.27
CA ALA A 254 -9.20 1.07 -31.42
C ALA A 254 -8.55 0.07 -32.37
N ASN A 255 -7.21 0.01 -32.40
CA ASN A 255 -6.43 -0.81 -33.34
C ASN A 255 -5.42 -1.76 -32.67
N GLU A 256 -5.21 -1.60 -31.34
CA GLU A 256 -4.19 -2.34 -30.57
C GLU A 256 -4.77 -2.95 -29.30
N ASP A 257 -4.09 -3.99 -28.76
CA ASP A 257 -4.42 -4.49 -27.42
C ASP A 257 -4.20 -3.37 -26.38
N TRP A 258 -5.18 -3.17 -25.54
CA TRP A 258 -5.16 -2.15 -24.50
C TRP A 258 -4.05 -2.37 -23.43
N ARG A 259 -3.56 -3.61 -23.26
CA ARG A 259 -2.62 -3.96 -22.19
C ARG A 259 -1.26 -3.27 -22.33
N PRO A 260 -0.56 -3.36 -23.47
CA PRO A 260 0.68 -2.60 -23.69
C PRO A 260 0.46 -1.09 -23.56
N ILE A 261 -0.68 -0.57 -24.05
CA ILE A 261 -1.00 0.87 -24.00
C ILE A 261 -1.13 1.35 -22.56
N VAL A 262 -1.79 0.57 -21.68
CA VAL A 262 -1.89 0.90 -20.25
C VAL A 262 -0.55 0.76 -19.53
N ASP A 263 0.30 -0.19 -19.96
CA ASP A 263 1.66 -0.32 -19.43
C ASP A 263 2.52 0.89 -19.85
N ASP A 264 2.42 1.37 -21.07
CA ASP A 264 3.06 2.62 -21.53
C ASP A 264 2.55 3.85 -20.75
N LEU A 265 1.24 3.92 -20.55
CA LEU A 265 0.64 5.00 -19.75
C LEU A 265 1.18 5.00 -18.31
N ARG A 266 1.47 3.83 -17.73
CA ARG A 266 2.09 3.72 -16.40
C ARG A 266 3.46 4.41 -16.36
N TYR A 267 4.32 4.21 -17.35
CA TYR A 267 5.62 4.91 -17.41
C TYR A 267 5.47 6.43 -17.51
N SER A 268 4.37 6.91 -18.09
CA SER A 268 4.05 8.33 -18.15
C SER A 268 3.36 8.87 -16.89
N ALA A 269 2.82 7.99 -16.02
CA ALA A 269 1.89 8.36 -14.95
C ALA A 269 2.47 9.39 -13.95
N ARG A 270 3.72 9.22 -13.50
CA ARG A 270 4.38 10.14 -12.58
C ARG A 270 4.51 11.54 -13.18
N ARG A 271 4.95 11.63 -14.43
CA ARG A 271 5.11 12.91 -15.16
C ARG A 271 3.76 13.57 -15.42
N LEU A 272 2.75 12.80 -15.85
CA LEU A 272 1.39 13.29 -16.04
C LEU A 272 0.81 13.83 -14.74
N TRP A 273 0.91 13.08 -13.66
CA TRP A 273 0.44 13.49 -12.34
C TRP A 273 1.11 14.81 -11.89
N ALA A 274 2.43 14.93 -12.04
CA ALA A 274 3.16 16.13 -11.70
C ALA A 274 2.75 17.35 -12.55
N SER A 275 2.45 17.14 -13.84
CA SER A 275 2.06 18.22 -14.77
C SER A 275 0.62 18.70 -14.60
N TRP A 276 -0.25 17.91 -13.92
CA TRP A 276 -1.65 18.27 -13.73
C TRP A 276 -1.83 19.22 -12.56
N ASP A 277 -2.63 20.26 -12.79
CA ASP A 277 -3.10 21.14 -11.72
C ASP A 277 -4.09 20.41 -10.79
N MET A 278 -4.45 21.05 -9.68
CA MET A 278 -5.35 20.50 -8.66
C MET A 278 -6.74 20.15 -9.21
N ALA A 279 -7.27 20.94 -10.13
CA ALA A 279 -8.57 20.69 -10.74
C ALA A 279 -8.52 19.46 -11.67
N GLN A 280 -7.44 19.32 -12.43
CA GLN A 280 -7.19 18.20 -13.32
C GLN A 280 -6.99 16.89 -12.52
N ARG A 281 -6.18 16.92 -11.45
CA ARG A 281 -6.01 15.78 -10.52
C ARG A 281 -7.37 15.40 -9.90
N GLY A 282 -8.15 16.38 -9.43
CA GLY A 282 -9.49 16.14 -8.87
C GLY A 282 -10.46 15.51 -9.88
N ARG A 283 -10.43 15.94 -11.16
CA ARG A 283 -11.23 15.32 -12.24
C ARG A 283 -10.81 13.89 -12.51
N PHE A 284 -9.50 13.62 -12.60
CA PHE A 284 -8.99 12.26 -12.76
C PHE A 284 -9.42 11.36 -11.61
N LEU A 285 -9.25 11.76 -10.36
CA LEU A 285 -9.65 10.98 -9.19
C LEU A 285 -11.14 10.63 -9.21
N ARG A 286 -11.99 11.57 -9.63
CA ARG A 286 -13.44 11.39 -9.67
C ARG A 286 -13.91 10.49 -10.82
N HIS A 287 -13.32 10.67 -12.00
CA HIS A 287 -13.85 10.07 -13.23
C HIS A 287 -12.92 9.01 -13.84
N GLY A 288 -11.60 9.16 -13.76
CA GLY A 288 -10.60 8.32 -14.40
C GLY A 288 -10.08 7.19 -13.52
N ARG A 289 -9.85 7.47 -12.23
CA ARG A 289 -9.16 6.57 -11.30
C ARG A 289 -9.71 5.14 -11.28
N SER A 290 -11.03 4.96 -11.20
CA SER A 290 -11.62 3.62 -11.13
C SER A 290 -11.34 2.78 -12.39
N PHE A 291 -11.23 3.41 -13.56
CA PHE A 291 -10.85 2.75 -14.81
C PHE A 291 -9.35 2.48 -14.83
N TRP A 292 -8.54 3.44 -14.39
CA TRP A 292 -7.11 3.26 -14.22
C TRP A 292 -6.80 2.06 -13.33
N ASP A 293 -7.33 2.05 -12.10
CA ASP A 293 -7.10 0.98 -11.12
C ASP A 293 -7.52 -0.39 -11.67
N ASN A 294 -8.65 -0.48 -12.38
CA ASN A 294 -9.17 -1.72 -12.96
C ASN A 294 -8.28 -2.31 -14.06
N HIS A 295 -7.63 -1.47 -14.88
CA HIS A 295 -6.76 -1.90 -15.96
C HIS A 295 -5.30 -2.03 -15.55
N ARG A 296 -4.89 -1.29 -14.52
CA ARG A 296 -3.54 -1.25 -14.00
C ARG A 296 -3.25 -2.37 -12.99
N HIS A 297 -4.17 -2.59 -12.06
CA HIS A 297 -4.05 -3.62 -11.02
C HIS A 297 -4.73 -4.91 -11.47
N ARG A 298 -4.04 -5.63 -12.36
CA ARG A 298 -4.56 -6.83 -13.04
C ARG A 298 -4.46 -8.07 -12.15
N LEU A 299 -5.25 -9.07 -12.48
CA LEU A 299 -5.19 -10.41 -11.89
C LEU A 299 -4.15 -11.27 -12.63
N ALA A 300 -3.42 -12.10 -11.90
CA ALA A 300 -2.70 -13.22 -12.50
C ALA A 300 -3.70 -14.11 -13.26
N PRO A 301 -3.33 -14.71 -14.41
CA PRO A 301 -4.27 -15.48 -15.21
C PRO A 301 -4.96 -16.63 -14.45
N ALA A 302 -4.25 -17.29 -13.55
CA ALA A 302 -4.83 -18.35 -12.69
C ALA A 302 -5.95 -17.80 -11.78
N VAL A 303 -5.70 -16.67 -11.11
CA VAL A 303 -6.68 -15.99 -10.26
C VAL A 303 -7.88 -15.51 -11.07
N ALA A 304 -7.64 -14.97 -12.27
CA ALA A 304 -8.72 -14.54 -13.16
C ALA A 304 -9.64 -15.70 -13.57
N ARG A 305 -9.09 -16.89 -13.83
CA ARG A 305 -9.88 -18.10 -14.12
C ARG A 305 -10.74 -18.52 -12.91
N GLU A 306 -10.20 -18.49 -11.70
CA GLU A 306 -10.97 -18.80 -10.50
C GLU A 306 -12.14 -17.83 -10.29
N ILE A 307 -11.90 -16.53 -10.43
CA ILE A 307 -12.96 -15.51 -10.33
C ILE A 307 -14.01 -15.68 -11.43
N THR A 308 -13.61 -16.00 -12.66
CA THR A 308 -14.56 -16.30 -13.75
C THR A 308 -15.41 -17.52 -13.41
N SER A 309 -14.84 -18.56 -12.81
CA SER A 309 -15.58 -19.74 -12.35
C SER A 309 -16.61 -19.39 -11.27
N LEU A 310 -16.23 -18.57 -10.27
CA LEU A 310 -17.15 -18.13 -9.21
C LEU A 310 -18.33 -17.30 -9.75
N LEU A 311 -18.07 -16.48 -10.78
CA LEU A 311 -19.14 -15.71 -11.46
C LEU A 311 -20.07 -16.64 -12.26
N ALA A 312 -19.52 -17.63 -12.96
CA ALA A 312 -20.29 -18.57 -13.77
C ALA A 312 -21.14 -19.53 -12.92
N SER A 313 -20.66 -19.91 -11.73
CA SER A 313 -21.40 -20.74 -10.76
C SER A 313 -22.34 -19.95 -9.86
N GLU A 314 -22.45 -18.63 -10.04
CA GLU A 314 -23.22 -17.72 -9.17
C GLU A 314 -22.78 -17.72 -7.70
N GLU A 315 -21.61 -18.30 -7.39
CA GLU A 315 -21.00 -18.18 -6.06
C GLU A 315 -20.54 -16.72 -5.76
N LEU A 316 -20.22 -15.94 -6.78
CA LEU A 316 -19.88 -14.52 -6.70
C LEU A 316 -20.81 -13.70 -7.61
N SER A 317 -21.45 -12.68 -7.05
CA SER A 317 -22.14 -11.63 -7.81
C SER A 317 -21.43 -10.29 -7.65
N VAL A 318 -21.45 -9.43 -8.67
CA VAL A 318 -20.80 -8.11 -8.63
C VAL A 318 -21.77 -7.04 -9.12
N GLU A 319 -22.10 -6.09 -8.25
CA GLU A 319 -23.08 -5.05 -8.51
C GLU A 319 -22.49 -3.65 -8.36
N ALA A 320 -23.08 -2.72 -9.13
CA ALA A 320 -22.80 -1.30 -8.97
C ALA A 320 -23.83 -0.63 -8.07
N GLY A 321 -23.38 -0.01 -6.98
CA GLY A 321 -24.29 0.64 -6.03
C GLY A 321 -23.54 1.34 -4.89
N ARG A 322 -24.32 1.80 -3.92
CA ARG A 322 -23.83 2.44 -2.70
C ARG A 322 -24.60 1.91 -1.50
N ILE A 323 -23.91 1.70 -0.40
CA ILE A 323 -24.50 1.44 0.91
C ILE A 323 -25.04 2.76 1.43
N LEU A 324 -26.28 2.76 1.87
CA LEU A 324 -26.94 3.88 2.53
C LEU A 324 -27.01 3.68 4.04
N GLY A 325 -27.14 2.44 4.50
CA GLY A 325 -27.22 2.09 5.90
C GLY A 325 -26.84 0.64 6.17
N LEU A 326 -26.44 0.38 7.41
CA LEU A 326 -26.11 -0.93 7.96
C LEU A 326 -26.79 -1.02 9.32
N GLN A 327 -27.58 -2.07 9.54
CA GLN A 327 -28.18 -2.32 10.85
C GLN A 327 -28.11 -3.80 11.22
N ARG A 328 -28.02 -4.09 12.51
CA ARG A 328 -28.05 -5.45 13.01
C ARG A 328 -29.48 -5.98 12.98
N LEU A 329 -29.66 -7.20 12.48
CA LEU A 329 -30.93 -7.92 12.46
C LEU A 329 -30.71 -9.33 13.03
N GLY A 330 -30.84 -9.48 14.34
CA GLY A 330 -30.48 -10.73 15.03
C GLY A 330 -28.99 -11.08 14.82
N ASP A 331 -28.76 -12.24 14.22
CA ASP A 331 -27.44 -12.74 13.85
C ASP A 331 -26.99 -12.36 12.44
N GLN A 332 -27.70 -11.49 11.77
CA GLN A 332 -27.39 -11.00 10.43
C GLN A 332 -27.24 -9.48 10.42
N ILE A 333 -26.77 -8.97 9.29
CA ILE A 333 -26.70 -7.55 8.99
C ILE A 333 -27.67 -7.25 7.85
N GLU A 334 -28.64 -6.38 8.09
CA GLU A 334 -29.45 -5.76 7.03
C GLU A 334 -28.69 -4.59 6.45
N VAL A 335 -28.56 -4.58 5.13
CA VAL A 335 -27.84 -3.55 4.37
C VAL A 335 -28.82 -2.86 3.44
N GLU A 336 -28.96 -1.55 3.61
CA GLU A 336 -29.73 -0.72 2.68
C GLU A 336 -28.81 -0.29 1.54
N ILE A 337 -29.17 -0.65 0.31
CA ILE A 337 -28.36 -0.48 -0.90
C ILE A 337 -29.15 0.32 -1.93
N ARG A 338 -28.51 1.32 -2.53
CA ARG A 338 -29.01 1.95 -3.75
C ARG A 338 -28.18 1.52 -4.94
N LEU A 339 -28.76 0.69 -5.80
CA LEU A 339 -28.11 0.26 -7.04
C LEU A 339 -27.92 1.44 -8.00
N ARG A 340 -26.89 1.35 -8.81
CA ARG A 340 -26.60 2.39 -9.83
C ARG A 340 -27.67 2.39 -10.89
N GLY A 341 -28.24 3.57 -11.17
CA GLY A 341 -29.34 3.74 -12.10
C GLY A 341 -30.74 3.59 -11.45
N SER A 342 -30.79 3.18 -10.17
CA SER A 342 -32.03 3.15 -9.39
C SER A 342 -32.12 4.33 -8.42
N HIS A 343 -33.33 4.88 -8.25
CA HIS A 343 -33.64 5.84 -7.21
C HIS A 343 -34.23 5.19 -5.95
N ILE A 344 -34.67 3.93 -6.07
CA ILE A 344 -35.33 3.19 -4.99
C ILE A 344 -34.27 2.34 -4.26
N PRO A 345 -34.05 2.55 -2.95
CA PRO A 345 -33.23 1.68 -2.14
C PRO A 345 -33.85 0.28 -2.02
N ILE A 346 -32.99 -0.72 -1.91
CA ILE A 346 -33.37 -2.10 -1.59
C ILE A 346 -32.68 -2.51 -0.29
N ARG A 347 -33.28 -3.47 0.43
CA ARG A 347 -32.70 -4.05 1.63
C ARG A 347 -32.37 -5.51 1.38
N ARG A 348 -31.20 -5.92 1.84
CA ARG A 348 -30.72 -7.31 1.78
C ARG A 348 -30.06 -7.68 3.09
N THR A 349 -30.17 -8.94 3.49
CA THR A 349 -29.53 -9.48 4.69
C THR A 349 -28.32 -10.33 4.35
N TYR A 350 -27.29 -10.23 5.18
CA TYR A 350 -26.04 -10.96 5.05
C TYR A 350 -25.60 -11.50 6.41
N ASP A 351 -24.93 -12.66 6.41
CA ASP A 351 -24.41 -13.27 7.63
C ASP A 351 -23.16 -12.55 8.14
N ALA A 352 -22.39 -11.95 7.21
CA ALA A 352 -21.31 -11.02 7.55
C ALA A 352 -21.05 -10.02 6.42
N VAL A 353 -20.48 -8.88 6.77
CA VAL A 353 -20.08 -7.80 5.86
C VAL A 353 -18.60 -7.52 6.04
N ILE A 354 -17.82 -7.57 4.95
CA ILE A 354 -16.38 -7.39 4.96
C ILE A 354 -15.99 -6.15 4.15
N ASN A 355 -15.23 -5.26 4.76
CA ASN A 355 -14.83 -4.02 4.11
C ASN A 355 -13.59 -4.20 3.21
N CYS A 356 -13.81 -4.48 1.95
CA CYS A 356 -12.79 -4.60 0.90
C CYS A 356 -12.65 -3.31 0.06
N SER A 357 -13.06 -2.13 0.59
CA SER A 357 -13.09 -0.87 -0.17
C SER A 357 -11.71 -0.27 -0.45
N GLY A 358 -10.65 -0.87 0.10
CA GLY A 358 -9.27 -0.41 -0.01
C GLY A 358 -8.84 0.50 1.14
N PRO A 359 -7.56 0.87 1.19
CA PRO A 359 -6.99 1.63 2.30
C PRO A 359 -7.55 3.07 2.36
N GLN A 360 -7.59 3.62 3.58
CA GLN A 360 -7.82 5.04 3.80
C GLN A 360 -6.64 5.85 3.29
N GLU A 361 -6.89 6.79 2.39
CA GLU A 361 -5.84 7.68 1.86
C GLU A 361 -5.81 9.04 2.57
N ASN A 362 -6.96 9.47 3.09
CA ASN A 362 -7.04 10.75 3.82
C ASN A 362 -6.55 10.58 5.26
N VAL A 363 -5.33 10.98 5.52
CA VAL A 363 -4.67 10.85 6.83
C VAL A 363 -5.39 11.61 7.95
N ALA A 364 -6.12 12.70 7.62
CA ALA A 364 -6.92 13.43 8.61
C ALA A 364 -8.09 12.60 9.18
N ARG A 365 -8.46 11.51 8.51
CA ARG A 365 -9.51 10.56 8.96
C ARG A 365 -8.94 9.28 9.56
N SER A 366 -7.62 9.17 9.63
CA SER A 366 -6.97 7.97 10.16
C SER A 366 -7.11 7.90 11.68
N PRO A 367 -7.45 6.74 12.25
CA PRO A 367 -7.44 6.53 13.69
C PRO A 367 -6.03 6.27 14.27
N GLU A 368 -4.99 6.17 13.44
CA GLU A 368 -3.62 5.86 13.86
C GLU A 368 -3.11 6.89 14.87
N PRO A 369 -2.74 6.47 16.10
CA PRO A 369 -2.36 7.38 17.18
C PRO A 369 -1.22 8.33 16.81
N LEU A 370 -0.15 7.79 16.19
CA LEU A 370 0.99 8.58 15.75
C LEU A 370 0.57 9.70 14.77
N LEU A 371 -0.24 9.38 13.76
CA LEU A 371 -0.69 10.39 12.79
C LEU A 371 -1.57 11.45 13.45
N ARG A 372 -2.45 11.06 14.37
CA ARG A 372 -3.30 11.99 15.10
C ARG A 372 -2.49 12.93 16.00
N GLN A 373 -1.49 12.40 16.70
CA GLN A 373 -0.60 13.18 17.55
C GLN A 373 0.19 14.19 16.71
N MET A 374 0.82 13.75 15.60
CA MET A 374 1.61 14.62 14.74
C MET A 374 0.76 15.70 14.02
N LEU A 375 -0.45 15.35 13.58
CA LEU A 375 -1.41 16.32 13.01
C LEU A 375 -1.86 17.34 14.07
N GLY A 376 -2.17 16.89 15.28
CA GLY A 376 -2.59 17.76 16.38
C GLY A 376 -1.51 18.75 16.82
N GLN A 377 -0.25 18.39 16.70
CA GLN A 377 0.90 19.27 16.99
C GLN A 377 1.34 20.11 15.78
N GLY A 378 0.71 19.94 14.61
CA GLY A 378 1.10 20.66 13.41
C GLY A 378 2.44 20.24 12.81
N LEU A 379 3.00 19.10 13.24
CA LEU A 379 4.24 18.54 12.69
C LEU A 379 4.10 18.05 11.26
N ILE A 380 2.90 17.66 10.88
CA ILE A 380 2.56 17.21 9.53
C ILE A 380 1.21 17.79 9.11
N ILE A 381 0.98 17.88 7.81
CA ILE A 381 -0.31 18.27 7.25
C ILE A 381 -0.81 17.24 6.23
N PRO A 382 -2.14 17.04 6.12
CA PRO A 382 -2.71 16.22 5.08
C PRO A 382 -2.41 16.82 3.71
N ALA A 383 -2.11 15.97 2.74
CA ALA A 383 -1.96 16.43 1.37
C ALA A 383 -3.30 16.86 0.77
N PRO A 384 -3.29 17.78 -0.19
CA PRO A 384 -4.48 18.13 -0.97
C PRO A 384 -5.14 16.90 -1.59
N LEU A 385 -6.46 16.96 -1.80
CA LEU A 385 -7.28 15.86 -2.35
C LEU A 385 -7.35 14.60 -1.47
N GLY A 386 -6.83 14.66 -0.24
CA GLY A 386 -6.87 13.54 0.70
C GLY A 386 -5.96 12.37 0.29
N LEU A 387 -4.83 12.63 -0.34
CA LEU A 387 -3.89 11.63 -0.85
C LEU A 387 -2.62 11.55 -0.01
N GLY A 388 -2.73 11.07 1.23
CA GLY A 388 -1.58 10.94 2.13
C GLY A 388 -1.17 12.26 2.77
N LEU A 389 0.12 12.46 2.94
CA LEU A 389 0.74 13.59 3.61
C LEU A 389 1.34 14.59 2.61
N ALA A 390 1.42 15.86 3.00
CA ALA A 390 2.15 16.86 2.25
C ALA A 390 3.66 16.61 2.42
N ILE A 391 4.35 16.46 1.30
CA ILE A 391 5.78 16.22 1.21
C ILE A 391 6.41 17.11 0.15
N ASP A 392 7.73 17.24 0.19
CA ASP A 392 8.52 17.78 -0.92
C ASP A 392 9.05 16.67 -1.86
N GLU A 393 9.78 17.07 -2.90
CA GLU A 393 10.34 16.16 -3.91
C GLU A 393 11.40 15.19 -3.34
N ARG A 394 12.00 15.54 -2.21
CA ARG A 394 12.96 14.68 -1.48
C ARG A 394 12.26 13.68 -0.55
N GLY A 395 10.92 13.73 -0.42
CA GLY A 395 10.14 12.88 0.49
C GLY A 395 10.08 13.41 1.93
N ARG A 396 10.49 14.68 2.18
CA ARG A 396 10.43 15.29 3.50
C ARG A 396 9.01 15.77 3.79
N LEU A 397 8.55 15.49 5.00
CA LEU A 397 7.24 15.91 5.50
C LEU A 397 7.19 17.40 5.76
N LYS A 398 6.06 18.02 5.46
CA LYS A 398 5.82 19.44 5.67
C LYS A 398 4.98 19.69 6.92
N ASP A 399 5.34 20.74 7.65
CA ASP A 399 4.62 21.23 8.84
C ASP A 399 3.40 22.10 8.46
N GLN A 400 2.66 22.58 9.48
CA GLN A 400 1.49 23.45 9.30
C GLN A 400 1.80 24.80 8.62
N ARG A 401 3.07 25.20 8.50
CA ARG A 401 3.54 26.39 7.78
C ARG A 401 3.98 26.07 6.36
N ASP A 402 3.74 24.85 5.88
CA ASP A 402 4.21 24.30 4.59
C ASP A 402 5.74 24.23 4.44
N ILE A 403 6.46 24.19 5.57
CA ILE A 403 7.91 24.07 5.61
C ILE A 403 8.30 22.60 5.76
N ALA A 404 9.19 22.12 4.88
CA ALA A 404 9.69 20.75 4.94
C ALA A 404 10.68 20.57 6.11
N HIS A 405 10.44 19.57 6.94
CA HIS A 405 11.39 19.18 7.99
C HIS A 405 12.68 18.63 7.40
N PRO A 406 13.84 19.02 7.88
CA PRO A 406 15.12 18.56 7.31
C PRO A 406 15.34 17.05 7.45
N HIS A 407 14.85 16.43 8.52
CA HIS A 407 15.15 15.04 8.90
C HIS A 407 13.90 14.22 9.24
N LEU A 408 12.73 14.55 8.68
CA LEU A 408 11.51 13.80 8.84
C LEU A 408 10.93 13.47 7.46
N PHE A 409 10.86 12.18 7.15
CA PHE A 409 10.56 11.67 5.81
C PHE A 409 9.35 10.74 5.82
N ALA A 410 8.75 10.53 4.64
CA ALA A 410 7.76 9.49 4.42
C ALA A 410 8.04 8.70 3.13
N ILE A 411 7.58 7.44 3.10
CA ILE A 411 7.68 6.56 1.94
C ILE A 411 6.38 5.76 1.76
N GLY A 412 6.14 5.36 0.52
CA GLY A 412 5.03 4.49 0.18
C GLY A 412 3.68 5.23 0.06
N PRO A 413 2.55 4.58 0.41
CA PRO A 413 1.21 5.12 0.19
C PRO A 413 0.95 6.51 0.78
N LEU A 414 1.65 6.87 1.86
CA LEU A 414 1.54 8.21 2.46
C LEU A 414 2.05 9.33 1.54
N THR A 415 2.80 9.00 0.49
CA THR A 415 3.43 9.96 -0.44
C THR A 415 2.70 10.10 -1.79
N ARG A 416 1.51 9.51 -1.93
CA ARG A 416 0.75 9.47 -3.20
C ARG A 416 0.35 10.83 -3.75
N SER A 417 0.31 11.86 -2.92
CA SER A 417 0.08 13.24 -3.36
C SER A 417 1.07 13.71 -4.42
N LEU A 418 2.32 13.26 -4.31
CA LEU A 418 3.41 13.58 -5.24
C LEU A 418 3.79 12.38 -6.11
N PHE A 419 3.85 11.17 -5.53
CA PHE A 419 4.24 9.93 -6.19
C PHE A 419 3.01 9.05 -6.39
N TRP A 420 2.23 9.31 -7.46
CA TRP A 420 0.95 8.65 -7.71
C TRP A 420 0.99 7.11 -7.64
N GLU A 421 2.04 6.49 -8.17
CA GLU A 421 2.22 5.03 -8.21
C GLU A 421 2.95 4.45 -6.98
N ALA A 422 3.15 5.21 -5.89
CA ALA A 422 3.85 4.78 -4.67
C ALA A 422 3.10 3.68 -3.88
N THR A 423 2.64 2.64 -4.57
CA THR A 423 1.92 1.48 -4.03
C THR A 423 2.38 0.15 -4.62
N ALA A 424 3.15 0.17 -5.70
CA ALA A 424 3.63 -1.02 -6.38
C ALA A 424 5.14 -1.23 -6.13
N VAL A 425 5.58 -2.49 -6.04
CA VAL A 425 6.98 -2.85 -5.79
C VAL A 425 7.97 -2.13 -6.71
N PRO A 426 7.76 -2.10 -8.05
CA PRO A 426 8.69 -1.41 -8.94
C PRO A 426 8.93 0.05 -8.61
N ASP A 427 7.86 0.76 -8.20
CA ASP A 427 7.93 2.18 -7.88
C ASP A 427 8.49 2.40 -6.46
N LEU A 428 8.10 1.54 -5.52
CA LEU A 428 8.52 1.63 -4.12
C LEU A 428 10.01 1.30 -3.92
N ARG A 429 10.56 0.34 -4.68
CA ARG A 429 12.00 0.01 -4.60
C ARG A 429 12.88 1.17 -5.07
N GLU A 430 12.48 1.87 -6.15
CA GLU A 430 13.16 3.07 -6.62
C GLU A 430 13.03 4.22 -5.63
N GLN A 431 11.82 4.41 -5.08
CA GLN A 431 11.58 5.41 -4.05
C GLN A 431 12.46 5.18 -2.81
N ALA A 432 12.65 3.92 -2.38
CA ALA A 432 13.49 3.58 -1.24
C ALA A 432 14.97 3.90 -1.46
N VAL A 433 15.49 3.70 -2.66
CA VAL A 433 16.86 4.09 -3.04
C VAL A 433 17.01 5.60 -2.97
N ILE A 434 16.14 6.34 -3.65
CA ILE A 434 16.19 7.81 -3.71
C ILE A 434 16.03 8.42 -2.31
N LEU A 435 15.09 7.88 -1.50
CA LEU A 435 14.88 8.36 -0.14
C LEU A 435 16.12 8.15 0.74
N ALA A 436 16.74 6.98 0.67
CA ALA A 436 17.96 6.70 1.43
C ALA A 436 19.08 7.67 1.08
N GLN A 437 19.29 7.95 -0.20
CA GLN A 437 20.29 8.93 -0.67
C GLN A 437 19.99 10.35 -0.16
N ASN A 438 18.74 10.82 -0.34
CA ASN A 438 18.30 12.13 0.12
C ASN A 438 18.47 12.32 1.65
N LEU A 439 18.21 11.24 2.42
CA LEU A 439 18.33 11.26 3.87
C LEU A 439 19.80 11.33 4.28
N LEU A 440 20.68 10.53 3.69
CA LEU A 440 22.12 10.55 3.97
C LEU A 440 22.73 11.92 3.63
N GLU A 441 22.45 12.48 2.46
CA GLU A 441 22.87 13.84 2.09
C GLU A 441 22.42 14.87 3.14
N SER A 442 21.20 14.76 3.67
CA SER A 442 20.68 15.70 4.66
C SER A 442 21.41 15.61 6.01
N LEU A 443 21.88 14.42 6.40
CA LEU A 443 22.67 14.21 7.62
C LEU A 443 24.11 14.73 7.44
N GLU A 444 24.73 14.53 6.28
CA GLU A 444 26.09 15.02 5.97
C GLU A 444 26.15 16.56 5.97
N HIS A 445 25.19 17.24 5.36
CA HIS A 445 25.09 18.70 5.37
C HIS A 445 24.99 19.28 6.79
N ARG A 446 24.38 18.54 7.70
CA ARG A 446 24.31 18.89 9.12
C ARG A 446 25.66 18.75 9.82
N ALA A 447 26.37 17.64 9.57
CA ALA A 447 27.68 17.40 10.17
C ALA A 447 28.71 18.48 9.72
N GLY A 448 28.68 18.85 8.42
CA GLY A 448 29.52 19.92 7.90
C GLY A 448 29.24 21.29 8.53
N LYS A 449 27.96 21.67 8.73
CA LYS A 449 27.63 22.95 9.40
C LYS A 449 28.06 22.99 10.86
N LEU A 450 28.06 21.85 11.56
CA LEU A 450 28.51 21.76 12.94
C LEU A 450 30.06 21.88 13.04
N ALA A 451 30.79 21.33 12.10
CA ALA A 451 32.23 21.47 12.06
C ALA A 451 32.68 22.95 11.89
N TYR A 452 32.03 23.70 11.00
CA TYR A 452 32.32 25.14 10.79
C TYR A 452 31.87 26.05 11.95
N SER A 453 30.90 25.62 12.79
CA SER A 453 30.43 26.42 13.93
C SER A 453 31.24 26.19 15.21
N CYS A 454 32.10 25.17 15.25
CA CYS A 454 33.04 24.94 16.37
C CYS A 454 34.39 25.64 16.20
N ASP A 455 34.70 26.11 15.00
CA ASP A 455 35.94 26.80 14.66
C ASP A 455 35.76 28.34 14.63
N SER A 456 34.61 28.84 15.03
CA SER A 456 34.30 30.28 15.19
C SER A 456 33.95 30.60 16.63
#